data_7cb4fa46a64e602eb1e567ad0c96357b
#
_entry.id   7cb4fa46a64e602eb1e567ad0c96357b
#
_cell.length_a   1.000
_cell.length_b   1.000
_cell.length_c   1.000
_cell.angle_alpha   90.00
_cell.angle_beta   90.00
_cell.angle_gamma   90.00
#
_symmetry.space_group_name_H-M   'P 1'
#
loop_
_entity.id
_entity.type
_entity.pdbx_description
1 polymer ?
#
loop_
_entity_poly.entity_id
_entity_poly.type
_entity_poly.pdbx_seq_one_letter_code
_entity_poly.pdbx_strand_id
1 'polypeptide(L)'
;AVGLANGDKGTAGLAGGVGYVVFVATISGFLQLFSAEGASIDTGVVGSIAVGSTVAFLHNRYRKIELPQFLGFFGGSRFIPIVASFAAIILGAFFYLIWPPIQGALTSAGTAIAAMGSFGTFLYGFLLRLTGAVGLHHTIYPLFWYSSLGGVEVVAGETVAGAQNIFFAQLADPNHTGLFTYGTRFFAGRFATMMFGLPAASLAMYHSIPKQNRKANGGIYFSSALTSFLTGITEPLEYMFLFVAPWLYVVHAFLDGV
;
A
#
# COMPACT_ATOMS: atom_id res chain seq x y z
N ALA A 1 -4.70 -4.78 -13.12
CA ALA A 1 -5.32 -5.34 -14.33
C ALA A 1 -5.90 -4.24 -15.23
N VAL A 2 -6.84 -3.43 -14.75
CA VAL A 2 -7.58 -2.42 -15.56
C VAL A 2 -6.66 -1.42 -16.26
N GLY A 3 -5.67 -0.88 -15.56
CA GLY A 3 -4.72 0.12 -16.11
C GLY A 3 -3.82 -0.42 -17.23
N LEU A 4 -3.54 -1.73 -17.22
CA LEU A 4 -2.67 -2.40 -18.18
C LEU A 4 -3.45 -3.10 -19.32
N ALA A 5 -4.79 -3.06 -19.29
CA ALA A 5 -5.63 -3.73 -20.28
C ALA A 5 -5.77 -2.88 -21.54
N ASN A 6 -5.53 -3.51 -22.71
CA ASN A 6 -5.63 -2.90 -24.05
C ASN A 6 -7.07 -2.82 -24.59
N GLY A 7 -8.08 -2.78 -23.76
CA GLY A 7 -9.51 -2.71 -24.11
C GLY A 7 -10.31 -3.64 -23.21
N ASP A 8 -11.64 -3.61 -23.30
CA ASP A 8 -12.57 -4.35 -22.44
C ASP A 8 -12.13 -4.34 -20.98
N LYS A 9 -12.00 -3.12 -20.44
CA LYS A 9 -11.51 -2.87 -19.08
C LYS A 9 -12.42 -3.48 -18.01
N GLY A 10 -13.71 -3.65 -18.31
CA GLY A 10 -14.68 -4.29 -17.43
C GLY A 10 -14.33 -5.75 -17.17
N THR A 11 -14.11 -6.53 -18.24
CA THR A 11 -13.66 -7.92 -18.12
C THR A 11 -12.30 -8.04 -17.42
N ALA A 12 -11.36 -7.13 -17.73
CA ALA A 12 -10.06 -7.12 -17.07
C ALA A 12 -10.18 -6.83 -15.56
N GLY A 13 -11.09 -5.94 -15.16
CA GLY A 13 -11.39 -5.62 -13.77
C GLY A 13 -12.00 -6.81 -13.03
N LEU A 14 -13.04 -7.42 -13.61
CA LEU A 14 -13.70 -8.61 -13.06
C LEU A 14 -12.72 -9.77 -12.89
N ALA A 15 -11.96 -10.08 -13.95
CA ALA A 15 -10.95 -11.15 -13.92
C ALA A 15 -9.84 -10.85 -12.90
N GLY A 16 -9.47 -9.58 -12.70
CA GLY A 16 -8.52 -9.15 -11.68
C GLY A 16 -9.04 -9.42 -10.26
N GLY A 17 -10.31 -9.09 -10.00
CA GLY A 17 -10.96 -9.37 -8.72
C GLY A 17 -11.08 -10.87 -8.44
N VAL A 18 -11.60 -11.64 -9.41
CA VAL A 18 -11.70 -13.11 -9.31
C VAL A 18 -10.31 -13.74 -9.10
N GLY A 19 -9.32 -13.35 -9.91
CA GLY A 19 -7.96 -13.85 -9.77
C GLY A 19 -7.34 -13.57 -8.40
N TYR A 20 -7.58 -12.38 -7.83
CA TYR A 20 -7.09 -12.04 -6.51
C TYR A 20 -7.75 -12.87 -5.39
N VAL A 21 -9.08 -13.07 -5.45
CA VAL A 21 -9.78 -13.91 -4.50
C VAL A 21 -9.26 -15.36 -4.57
N VAL A 22 -9.08 -15.91 -5.77
CA VAL A 22 -8.53 -17.26 -5.97
C VAL A 22 -7.09 -17.36 -5.46
N PHE A 23 -6.26 -16.34 -5.71
CA PHE A 23 -4.89 -16.27 -5.22
C PHE A 23 -4.83 -16.34 -3.69
N VAL A 24 -5.60 -15.50 -3.00
CA VAL A 24 -5.65 -15.47 -1.53
C VAL A 24 -6.22 -16.78 -0.98
N ALA A 25 -7.29 -17.30 -1.57
CA ALA A 25 -7.89 -18.59 -1.18
C ALA A 25 -6.90 -19.76 -1.35
N THR A 26 -6.08 -19.73 -2.40
CA THR A 26 -5.04 -20.73 -2.63
C THR A 26 -3.97 -20.69 -1.55
N ILE A 27 -3.45 -19.52 -1.22
CA ILE A 27 -2.47 -19.35 -0.14
C ILE A 27 -3.07 -19.84 1.19
N SER A 28 -4.30 -19.44 1.51
CA SER A 28 -4.98 -19.87 2.74
C SER A 28 -5.20 -21.39 2.77
N GLY A 29 -5.55 -21.99 1.64
CA GLY A 29 -5.71 -23.45 1.54
C GLY A 29 -4.38 -24.20 1.77
N PHE A 30 -3.29 -23.72 1.19
CA PHE A 30 -1.95 -24.30 1.45
C PHE A 30 -1.51 -24.12 2.90
N LEU A 31 -1.79 -22.98 3.51
CA LEU A 31 -1.50 -22.75 4.94
C LEU A 31 -2.26 -23.76 5.81
N GLN A 32 -3.54 -23.98 5.55
CA GLN A 32 -4.35 -24.94 6.32
C GLN A 32 -3.89 -26.39 6.14
N LEU A 33 -3.41 -26.75 4.95
CA LEU A 33 -3.02 -28.14 4.65
C LEU A 33 -1.60 -28.49 5.08
N PHE A 34 -0.68 -27.51 5.04
CA PHE A 34 0.76 -27.80 5.11
C PHE A 34 1.51 -26.98 6.16
N SER A 35 0.87 -26.02 6.84
CA SER A 35 1.52 -25.17 7.82
C SER A 35 0.97 -25.41 9.24
N ALA A 36 1.72 -24.96 10.25
CA ALA A 36 1.27 -25.00 11.64
C ALA A 36 0.08 -24.09 11.87
N GLU A 37 -0.75 -24.38 12.86
CA GLU A 37 -1.87 -23.51 13.26
C GLU A 37 -1.37 -22.10 13.59
N GLY A 38 -2.11 -21.09 13.08
CA GLY A 38 -1.77 -19.68 13.28
C GLY A 38 -0.77 -19.11 12.26
N ALA A 39 -0.24 -19.90 11.31
CA ALA A 39 0.58 -19.37 10.24
C ALA A 39 -0.24 -18.45 9.33
N SER A 40 0.32 -17.29 8.97
CA SER A 40 -0.31 -16.33 8.07
C SER A 40 0.69 -15.82 7.04
N ILE A 41 0.24 -15.63 5.81
CA ILE A 41 0.98 -15.01 4.73
C ILE A 41 0.20 -13.79 4.27
N ASP A 42 0.79 -12.60 4.47
CA ASP A 42 0.27 -11.35 3.94
C ASP A 42 1.20 -10.84 2.84
N THR A 43 0.74 -10.95 1.61
CA THR A 43 1.48 -10.50 0.43
C THR A 43 1.24 -9.02 0.13
N GLY A 44 0.27 -8.39 0.78
CA GLY A 44 -0.08 -6.98 0.63
C GLY A 44 -0.25 -6.54 -0.83
N VAL A 45 0.30 -5.37 -1.13
CA VAL A 45 0.27 -4.78 -2.48
C VAL A 45 1.07 -5.58 -3.50
N VAL A 46 2.15 -6.26 -3.10
CA VAL A 46 3.00 -7.04 -4.01
C VAL A 46 2.20 -8.18 -4.64
N GLY A 47 1.42 -8.92 -3.85
CA GLY A 47 0.51 -9.95 -4.36
C GLY A 47 -0.54 -9.38 -5.33
N SER A 48 -1.12 -8.23 -4.98
CA SER A 48 -2.09 -7.54 -5.82
C SER A 48 -1.52 -7.09 -7.17
N ILE A 49 -0.28 -6.59 -7.19
CA ILE A 49 0.43 -6.19 -8.41
C ILE A 49 0.73 -7.44 -9.25
N ALA A 50 1.22 -8.52 -8.64
CA ALA A 50 1.54 -9.77 -9.32
C ALA A 50 0.30 -10.36 -10.01
N VAL A 51 -0.82 -10.48 -9.29
CA VAL A 51 -2.10 -10.93 -9.86
C VAL A 51 -2.59 -9.98 -10.94
N GLY A 52 -2.61 -8.68 -10.67
CA GLY A 52 -3.10 -7.67 -11.60
C GLY A 52 -2.31 -7.64 -12.92
N SER A 53 -1.00 -7.78 -12.85
CA SER A 53 -0.11 -7.85 -14.04
C SER A 53 -0.32 -9.14 -14.82
N THR A 54 -0.40 -10.28 -14.14
CA THR A 54 -0.67 -11.59 -14.75
C THR A 54 -2.02 -11.59 -15.48
N VAL A 55 -3.07 -11.09 -14.83
CA VAL A 55 -4.40 -10.99 -15.43
C VAL A 55 -4.41 -10.05 -16.64
N ALA A 56 -3.73 -8.90 -16.55
CA ALA A 56 -3.61 -7.98 -17.69
C ALA A 56 -2.90 -8.62 -18.87
N PHE A 57 -1.82 -9.35 -18.62
CA PHE A 57 -1.10 -10.10 -19.66
C PHE A 57 -2.00 -11.14 -20.33
N LEU A 58 -2.70 -11.97 -19.55
CA LEU A 58 -3.63 -12.97 -20.07
C LEU A 58 -4.79 -12.35 -20.84
N HIS A 59 -5.37 -11.27 -20.30
CA HIS A 59 -6.43 -10.52 -20.95
C HIS A 59 -5.97 -9.98 -22.31
N ASN A 60 -4.84 -9.30 -22.37
CA ASN A 60 -4.33 -8.72 -23.61
C ASN A 60 -4.02 -9.79 -24.67
N ARG A 61 -3.59 -10.99 -24.22
CA ARG A 61 -3.20 -12.09 -25.09
C ARG A 61 -4.40 -12.90 -25.59
N TYR A 62 -5.41 -13.15 -24.73
CA TYR A 62 -6.45 -14.15 -24.99
C TYR A 62 -7.87 -13.59 -25.12
N ARG A 63 -8.11 -12.28 -24.97
CA ARG A 63 -9.47 -11.69 -25.06
C ARG A 63 -10.23 -11.94 -26.37
N LYS A 64 -9.53 -12.30 -27.43
CA LYS A 64 -10.11 -12.59 -28.75
C LYS A 64 -9.94 -14.08 -29.14
N ILE A 65 -9.69 -14.97 -28.16
CA ILE A 65 -9.47 -16.37 -28.43
C ILE A 65 -10.74 -17.02 -28.99
N GLU A 66 -10.60 -17.76 -30.07
CA GLU A 66 -11.63 -18.61 -30.62
C GLU A 66 -11.35 -20.03 -30.14
N LEU A 67 -12.31 -20.62 -29.46
CA LEU A 67 -12.23 -22.00 -28.97
C LEU A 67 -12.97 -22.94 -29.94
N PRO A 68 -12.66 -24.26 -29.94
CA PRO A 68 -13.41 -25.25 -30.69
C PRO A 68 -14.91 -25.13 -30.45
N GLN A 69 -15.75 -25.54 -31.43
CA GLN A 69 -17.19 -25.30 -31.43
C GLN A 69 -17.89 -25.79 -30.14
N PHE A 70 -17.47 -26.91 -29.57
CA PHE A 70 -18.03 -27.46 -28.33
C PHE A 70 -17.68 -26.65 -27.09
N LEU A 71 -16.64 -25.79 -27.13
CA LEU A 71 -16.26 -24.83 -26.06
C LEU A 71 -16.53 -23.39 -26.45
N GLY A 72 -17.19 -23.13 -27.60
CA GLY A 72 -17.40 -21.80 -28.13
C GLY A 72 -18.06 -20.82 -27.15
N PHE A 73 -18.91 -21.32 -26.25
CA PHE A 73 -19.54 -20.51 -25.19
C PHE A 73 -18.50 -19.84 -24.26
N PHE A 74 -17.38 -20.49 -24.02
CA PHE A 74 -16.32 -20.01 -23.13
C PHE A 74 -15.25 -19.17 -23.85
N GLY A 75 -15.40 -18.91 -25.16
CA GLY A 75 -14.44 -18.11 -25.93
C GLY A 75 -14.49 -16.61 -25.62
N GLY A 76 -13.51 -15.90 -26.15
CA GLY A 76 -13.41 -14.43 -26.03
C GLY A 76 -13.24 -13.96 -24.57
N SER A 77 -13.97 -12.91 -24.21
CA SER A 77 -13.89 -12.28 -22.88
C SER A 77 -14.24 -13.23 -21.72
N ARG A 78 -15.10 -14.23 -21.96
CA ARG A 78 -15.50 -15.21 -20.94
C ARG A 78 -14.36 -16.15 -20.56
N PHE A 79 -13.40 -16.35 -21.44
CA PHE A 79 -12.22 -17.18 -21.18
C PHE A 79 -11.29 -16.56 -20.15
N ILE A 80 -11.25 -15.23 -20.05
CA ILE A 80 -10.27 -14.50 -19.22
C ILE A 80 -10.40 -14.82 -17.72
N PRO A 81 -11.59 -14.74 -17.08
CA PRO A 81 -11.72 -15.13 -15.67
C PRO A 81 -11.30 -16.57 -15.42
N ILE A 82 -11.56 -17.49 -16.35
CA ILE A 82 -11.23 -18.90 -16.22
C ILE A 82 -9.71 -19.10 -16.19
N VAL A 83 -9.02 -18.59 -17.22
CA VAL A 83 -7.56 -18.73 -17.30
C VAL A 83 -6.85 -17.94 -16.20
N ALA A 84 -7.41 -16.81 -15.80
CA ALA A 84 -6.92 -16.01 -14.67
C ALA A 84 -6.99 -16.79 -13.36
N SER A 85 -8.07 -17.55 -13.11
CA SER A 85 -8.20 -18.38 -11.92
C SER A 85 -7.13 -19.49 -11.87
N PHE A 86 -6.89 -20.20 -12.98
CA PHE A 86 -5.81 -21.17 -13.04
C PHE A 86 -4.43 -20.57 -12.81
N ALA A 87 -4.16 -19.42 -13.44
CA ALA A 87 -2.91 -18.71 -13.24
C ALA A 87 -2.76 -18.20 -11.79
N ALA A 88 -3.86 -17.78 -11.16
CA ALA A 88 -3.88 -17.35 -9.76
C ALA A 88 -3.59 -18.49 -8.79
N ILE A 89 -4.05 -19.72 -9.06
CA ILE A 89 -3.68 -20.92 -8.27
C ILE A 89 -2.18 -21.17 -8.35
N ILE A 90 -1.60 -21.15 -9.57
CA ILE A 90 -0.16 -21.34 -9.74
C ILE A 90 0.63 -20.25 -9.03
N LEU A 91 0.19 -19.00 -9.18
CA LEU A 91 0.82 -17.84 -8.53
C LEU A 91 0.69 -17.93 -7.01
N GLY A 92 -0.46 -18.35 -6.48
CA GLY A 92 -0.68 -18.57 -5.05
C GLY A 92 0.24 -19.63 -4.46
N ALA A 93 0.39 -20.76 -5.16
CA ALA A 93 1.35 -21.81 -4.78
C ALA A 93 2.80 -21.30 -4.79
N PHE A 94 3.17 -20.52 -5.80
CA PHE A 94 4.49 -19.90 -5.88
C PHE A 94 4.74 -18.93 -4.72
N PHE A 95 3.78 -18.06 -4.42
CA PHE A 95 3.88 -17.12 -3.30
C PHE A 95 3.89 -17.83 -1.95
N TYR A 96 3.14 -18.92 -1.78
CA TYR A 96 3.20 -19.74 -0.57
C TYR A 96 4.64 -20.23 -0.28
N LEU A 97 5.41 -20.56 -1.32
CA LEU A 97 6.78 -21.04 -1.16
C LEU A 97 7.81 -19.91 -0.93
N ILE A 98 7.68 -18.81 -1.68
CA ILE A 98 8.72 -17.77 -1.68
C ILE A 98 8.47 -16.61 -0.70
N TRP A 99 7.21 -16.38 -0.31
CA TRP A 99 6.85 -15.23 0.50
C TRP A 99 7.27 -15.35 1.98
N PRO A 100 7.19 -16.50 2.65
CA PRO A 100 7.54 -16.61 4.07
C PRO A 100 8.94 -16.09 4.43
N PRO A 101 10.02 -16.41 3.72
CA PRO A 101 11.33 -15.83 3.99
C PRO A 101 11.38 -14.31 3.78
N ILE A 102 10.65 -13.79 2.77
CA ILE A 102 10.56 -12.35 2.53
C ILE A 102 9.83 -11.67 3.69
N GLN A 103 8.66 -12.21 4.07
CA GLN A 103 7.90 -11.71 5.22
C GLN A 103 8.71 -11.79 6.52
N GLY A 104 9.44 -12.87 6.74
CA GLY A 104 10.33 -13.03 7.89
C GLY A 104 11.44 -11.96 7.94
N ALA A 105 12.06 -11.65 6.81
CA ALA A 105 13.05 -10.58 6.69
C ALA A 105 12.45 -9.19 6.99
N LEU A 106 11.26 -8.90 6.44
CA LEU A 106 10.53 -7.65 6.72
C LEU A 106 10.18 -7.51 8.20
N THR A 107 9.68 -8.58 8.82
CA THR A 107 9.34 -8.61 10.25
C THR A 107 10.58 -8.42 11.11
N SER A 108 11.70 -9.08 10.77
CA SER A 108 12.96 -8.93 11.50
C SER A 108 13.52 -7.51 11.40
N ALA A 109 13.46 -6.91 10.21
CA ALA A 109 13.85 -5.51 10.02
C ALA A 109 12.93 -4.57 10.82
N GLY A 110 11.61 -4.83 10.82
CA GLY A 110 10.63 -4.08 11.60
C GLY A 110 10.90 -4.16 13.10
N THR A 111 11.22 -5.36 13.62
CA THR A 111 11.58 -5.56 15.03
C THR A 111 12.84 -4.78 15.41
N ALA A 112 13.86 -4.81 14.56
CA ALA A 112 15.09 -4.03 14.79
C ALA A 112 14.80 -2.53 14.83
N ILE A 113 14.00 -2.01 13.89
CA ILE A 113 13.57 -0.60 13.86
C ILE A 113 12.80 -0.25 15.15
N ALA A 114 11.85 -1.08 15.57
CA ALA A 114 11.05 -0.84 16.77
C ALA A 114 11.92 -0.77 18.04
N ALA A 115 12.98 -1.60 18.13
CA ALA A 115 13.90 -1.63 19.25
C ALA A 115 14.82 -0.42 19.35
N MET A 116 15.02 0.37 18.27
CA MET A 116 15.92 1.53 18.23
C MET A 116 15.36 2.80 18.91
N GLY A 117 14.17 2.76 19.52
CA GLY A 117 13.58 3.92 20.17
C GLY A 117 13.26 5.06 19.20
N SER A 118 13.59 6.30 19.56
CA SER A 118 13.31 7.49 18.71
C SER A 118 14.06 7.47 17.39
N PHE A 119 15.28 6.91 17.36
CA PHE A 119 16.01 6.73 16.09
C PHE A 119 15.30 5.73 15.17
N GLY A 120 14.69 4.69 15.74
CA GLY A 120 13.86 3.76 14.97
C GLY A 120 12.60 4.42 14.39
N THR A 121 11.97 5.34 15.11
CA THR A 121 10.85 6.13 14.60
C THR A 121 11.27 7.00 13.42
N PHE A 122 12.40 7.69 13.54
CA PHE A 122 13.00 8.44 12.43
C PHE A 122 13.28 7.54 11.22
N LEU A 123 13.95 6.42 11.44
CA LEU A 123 14.30 5.48 10.37
C LEU A 123 13.05 4.90 9.70
N TYR A 124 12.01 4.59 10.47
CA TYR A 124 10.72 4.16 9.95
C TYR A 124 10.10 5.22 9.03
N GLY A 125 9.97 6.47 9.48
CA GLY A 125 9.40 7.55 8.68
C GLY A 125 10.20 7.82 7.41
N PHE A 126 11.53 7.88 7.53
CA PHE A 126 12.44 8.06 6.40
C PHE A 126 12.31 6.96 5.34
N LEU A 127 12.37 5.67 5.76
CA LEU A 127 12.24 4.53 4.85
C LEU A 127 10.84 4.45 4.24
N LEU A 128 9.82 4.74 5.04
CA LEU A 128 8.44 4.74 4.58
C LEU A 128 8.24 5.77 3.46
N ARG A 129 8.83 6.95 3.60
CA ARG A 129 8.77 7.99 2.57
C ARG A 129 9.59 7.63 1.35
N LEU A 130 10.82 7.12 1.50
CA LEU A 130 11.64 6.67 0.37
C LEU A 130 10.96 5.57 -0.46
N THR A 131 10.38 4.59 0.23
CA THR A 131 9.66 3.48 -0.44
C THR A 131 8.32 3.94 -1.04
N GLY A 132 7.79 5.08 -0.59
CA GLY A 132 6.63 5.75 -1.15
C GLY A 132 6.82 6.14 -2.61
N ALA A 133 8.04 6.53 -3.02
CA ALA A 133 8.37 6.87 -4.41
C ALA A 133 8.02 5.75 -5.41
N VAL A 134 8.08 4.50 -4.99
CA VAL A 134 7.79 3.30 -5.79
C VAL A 134 6.54 2.54 -5.31
N GLY A 135 5.77 3.11 -4.37
CA GLY A 135 4.54 2.50 -3.82
C GLY A 135 4.76 1.36 -2.84
N LEU A 136 6.00 1.02 -2.48
CA LEU A 136 6.30 -0.09 -1.56
C LEU A 136 6.04 0.23 -0.08
N HIS A 137 5.75 1.49 0.28
CA HIS A 137 5.37 1.86 1.65
C HIS A 137 4.15 1.09 2.15
N HIS A 138 3.26 0.66 1.26
CA HIS A 138 2.11 -0.18 1.60
C HIS A 138 2.46 -1.58 2.14
N THR A 139 3.70 -2.03 1.99
CA THR A 139 4.18 -3.28 2.60
C THR A 139 4.82 -3.05 3.97
N ILE A 140 5.22 -1.82 4.28
CA ILE A 140 5.95 -1.48 5.50
C ILE A 140 5.01 -1.00 6.60
N TYR A 141 4.12 -0.01 6.31
CA TYR A 141 3.32 0.59 7.37
C TYR A 141 2.35 -0.39 8.07
N PRO A 142 1.76 -1.41 7.41
CA PRO A 142 0.85 -2.32 8.09
C PRO A 142 1.53 -3.12 9.21
N LEU A 143 2.83 -3.39 9.08
CA LEU A 143 3.62 -4.07 10.11
C LEU A 143 3.64 -3.27 11.42
N PHE A 144 3.68 -1.95 11.36
CA PHE A 144 3.68 -1.08 12.53
C PHE A 144 2.27 -0.65 12.95
N TRP A 145 1.36 -0.48 12.02
CA TRP A 145 0.03 0.04 12.32
C TRP A 145 -0.91 -1.01 12.91
N TYR A 146 -0.76 -2.28 12.50
CA TYR A 146 -1.72 -3.35 12.82
C TYR A 146 -1.13 -4.52 13.59
N SER A 147 0.18 -4.58 13.78
CA SER A 147 0.83 -5.66 14.53
C SER A 147 1.55 -5.16 15.78
N SER A 148 2.00 -6.08 16.62
CA SER A 148 2.75 -5.80 17.84
C SER A 148 4.06 -5.02 17.62
N LEU A 149 4.57 -4.93 16.40
CA LEU A 149 5.73 -4.10 16.07
C LEU A 149 5.48 -2.60 16.29
N GLY A 150 4.24 -2.16 16.17
CA GLY A 150 3.84 -0.77 16.43
C GLY A 150 3.58 -0.45 17.90
N GLY A 151 3.65 -1.46 18.76
CA GLY A 151 3.39 -1.38 20.19
C GLY A 151 2.23 -2.29 20.62
N VAL A 152 2.15 -2.52 21.92
CA VAL A 152 1.06 -3.25 22.58
C VAL A 152 0.70 -2.48 23.84
N GLU A 153 -0.56 -2.14 23.99
CA GLU A 153 -1.09 -1.36 25.11
C GLU A 153 -2.39 -1.99 25.65
N VAL A 154 -2.68 -1.75 26.90
CA VAL A 154 -3.96 -2.12 27.49
C VAL A 154 -4.86 -0.88 27.51
N VAL A 155 -5.96 -0.91 26.74
CA VAL A 155 -6.91 0.19 26.62
C VAL A 155 -8.29 -0.33 27.03
N ALA A 156 -8.95 0.34 27.96
CA ALA A 156 -10.25 -0.07 28.49
C ALA A 156 -10.32 -1.54 28.98
N GLY A 157 -9.18 -2.10 29.44
CA GLY A 157 -9.06 -3.49 29.92
C GLY A 157 -8.78 -4.53 28.83
N GLU A 158 -8.69 -4.14 27.55
CA GLU A 158 -8.36 -5.02 26.44
C GLU A 158 -6.93 -4.78 25.95
N THR A 159 -6.24 -5.85 25.57
CA THR A 159 -4.89 -5.76 24.97
C THR A 159 -5.01 -5.43 23.49
N VAL A 160 -4.52 -4.27 23.09
CA VAL A 160 -4.56 -3.76 21.72
C VAL A 160 -3.14 -3.70 21.16
N ALA A 161 -2.94 -4.25 19.96
CA ALA A 161 -1.66 -4.25 19.26
C ALA A 161 -1.73 -3.41 17.98
N GLY A 162 -0.62 -2.71 17.70
CA GLY A 162 -0.46 -1.89 16.51
C GLY A 162 -0.75 -0.40 16.76
N ALA A 163 0.12 0.45 16.24
CA ALA A 163 0.09 1.88 16.50
C ALA A 163 -1.26 2.54 16.17
N GLN A 164 -1.85 2.18 15.03
CA GLN A 164 -3.14 2.72 14.62
C GLN A 164 -4.30 2.17 15.47
N ASN A 165 -4.28 0.89 15.77
CA ASN A 165 -5.31 0.27 16.61
C ASN A 165 -5.31 0.86 18.01
N ILE A 166 -4.12 1.05 18.61
CA ILE A 166 -3.95 1.68 19.93
C ILE A 166 -4.49 3.11 19.90
N PHE A 167 -4.14 3.89 18.88
CA PHE A 167 -4.61 5.26 18.73
C PHE A 167 -6.14 5.34 18.70
N PHE A 168 -6.79 4.54 17.88
CA PHE A 168 -8.25 4.55 17.77
C PHE A 168 -8.93 3.98 19.02
N ALA A 169 -8.36 2.98 19.68
CA ALA A 169 -8.90 2.47 20.93
C ALA A 169 -8.84 3.55 22.02
N GLN A 170 -7.72 4.26 22.16
CA GLN A 170 -7.57 5.36 23.11
C GLN A 170 -8.49 6.55 22.78
N LEU A 171 -8.67 6.86 21.50
CA LEU A 171 -9.56 7.92 21.04
C LEU A 171 -11.04 7.59 21.35
N ALA A 172 -11.41 6.32 21.30
CA ALA A 172 -12.76 5.84 21.58
C ALA A 172 -13.05 5.65 23.09
N ASP A 173 -12.01 5.60 23.92
CA ASP A 173 -12.16 5.43 25.38
C ASP A 173 -12.55 6.76 26.03
N PRO A 174 -13.79 6.89 26.57
CA PRO A 174 -14.24 8.12 27.23
C PRO A 174 -13.48 8.42 28.54
N ASN A 175 -12.76 7.45 29.11
CA ASN A 175 -11.98 7.61 30.32
C ASN A 175 -10.51 7.96 30.02
N HIS A 176 -10.10 7.95 28.75
CA HIS A 176 -8.74 8.31 28.38
C HIS A 176 -8.49 9.81 28.62
N THR A 177 -7.56 10.11 29.50
CA THR A 177 -7.18 11.49 29.85
C THR A 177 -5.69 11.67 29.65
N GLY A 178 -5.31 12.70 28.89
CA GLY A 178 -3.91 13.03 28.66
C GLY A 178 -3.44 12.80 27.20
N LEU A 179 -2.13 12.67 27.04
CA LEU A 179 -1.52 12.44 25.74
C LEU A 179 -1.68 10.98 25.33
N PHE A 180 -1.71 10.72 24.03
CA PHE A 180 -1.64 9.38 23.49
C PHE A 180 -0.31 8.73 23.85
N THR A 181 -0.33 7.41 24.03
CA THR A 181 0.84 6.67 24.48
C THR A 181 1.98 6.68 23.46
N TYR A 182 3.20 6.37 23.93
CA TYR A 182 4.38 6.24 23.09
C TYR A 182 4.23 5.16 21.99
N GLY A 183 3.37 4.18 22.20
CA GLY A 183 3.06 3.15 21.19
C GLY A 183 2.50 3.71 19.89
N THR A 184 1.86 4.90 19.93
CA THR A 184 1.28 5.55 18.73
C THR A 184 2.32 6.27 17.84
N ARG A 185 3.58 6.33 18.23
CA ARG A 185 4.67 7.04 17.53
C ARG A 185 4.81 6.72 16.04
N PHE A 186 4.49 5.49 15.64
CA PHE A 186 4.56 5.05 14.24
C PHE A 186 3.33 5.43 13.42
N PHE A 187 2.35 6.10 14.01
CA PHE A 187 1.13 6.52 13.34
C PHE A 187 1.00 8.03 13.22
N ALA A 188 1.12 8.76 14.33
CA ALA A 188 0.68 10.15 14.43
C ALA A 188 1.63 11.18 13.80
N GLY A 189 2.95 10.96 13.80
CA GLY A 189 3.96 11.97 13.41
C GLY A 189 3.84 12.48 11.97
N ARG A 190 3.35 11.67 11.06
CA ARG A 190 3.22 12.00 9.63
C ARG A 190 2.18 13.07 9.30
N PHE A 191 1.22 13.27 10.18
CA PHE A 191 0.13 14.24 9.91
C PHE A 191 0.66 15.68 9.78
N ALA A 192 1.71 16.06 10.50
CA ALA A 192 2.33 17.37 10.37
C ALA A 192 2.83 17.62 8.93
N THR A 193 3.51 16.64 8.33
CA THR A 193 4.00 16.72 6.95
C THR A 193 2.84 16.73 5.94
N MET A 194 1.85 15.85 6.10
CA MET A 194 0.72 15.72 5.18
C MET A 194 -0.18 16.97 5.18
N MET A 195 -0.46 17.53 6.36
CA MET A 195 -1.42 18.62 6.50
C MET A 195 -0.79 20.00 6.33
N PHE A 196 0.48 20.17 6.64
CA PHE A 196 1.13 21.47 6.61
C PHE A 196 2.38 21.54 5.74
N GLY A 197 3.27 20.57 5.85
CA GLY A 197 4.54 20.55 5.11
C GLY A 197 4.34 20.49 3.59
N LEU A 198 3.55 19.54 3.11
CA LEU A 198 3.30 19.37 1.67
C LEU A 198 2.42 20.48 1.08
N PRO A 199 1.35 20.98 1.72
CA PRO A 199 0.66 22.19 1.27
C PRO A 199 1.59 23.41 1.19
N ALA A 200 2.49 23.60 2.15
CA ALA A 200 3.49 24.67 2.10
C ALA A 200 4.49 24.47 0.94
N ALA A 201 4.93 23.24 0.68
CA ALA A 201 5.75 22.90 -0.48
C ALA A 201 5.02 23.19 -1.80
N SER A 202 3.72 22.85 -1.88
CA SER A 202 2.86 23.20 -3.02
C SER A 202 2.81 24.70 -3.26
N LEU A 203 2.64 25.49 -2.21
CA LEU A 203 2.65 26.94 -2.30
C LEU A 203 4.00 27.47 -2.78
N ALA A 204 5.11 26.91 -2.29
CA ALA A 204 6.46 27.27 -2.74
C ALA A 204 6.66 26.97 -4.22
N MET A 205 6.25 25.77 -4.68
CA MET A 205 6.29 25.40 -6.09
C MET A 205 5.45 26.33 -6.96
N TYR A 206 4.23 26.67 -6.51
CA TYR A 206 3.38 27.66 -7.21
C TYR A 206 4.07 29.02 -7.35
N HIS A 207 4.72 29.49 -6.28
CA HIS A 207 5.45 30.77 -6.32
C HIS A 207 6.69 30.73 -7.22
N SER A 208 7.26 29.58 -7.46
CA SER A 208 8.40 29.39 -8.38
C SER A 208 8.01 29.48 -9.85
N ILE A 209 6.70 29.39 -10.18
CA ILE A 209 6.21 29.52 -11.57
C ILE A 209 6.30 31.00 -12.01
N PRO A 210 6.73 31.27 -13.26
CA PRO A 210 6.64 32.61 -13.86
C PRO A 210 5.23 33.20 -13.73
N LYS A 211 5.11 34.47 -13.37
CA LYS A 211 3.81 35.13 -13.06
C LYS A 211 2.75 34.93 -14.14
N GLN A 212 3.14 34.96 -15.41
CA GLN A 212 2.26 34.79 -16.56
C GLN A 212 1.57 33.40 -16.61
N ASN A 213 2.21 32.38 -16.06
CA ASN A 213 1.72 30.98 -16.09
C ASN A 213 0.99 30.57 -14.81
N ARG A 214 1.04 31.38 -13.74
CA ARG A 214 0.46 31.03 -12.44
C ARG A 214 -1.04 30.81 -12.50
N LYS A 215 -1.77 31.66 -13.24
CA LYS A 215 -3.23 31.55 -13.36
C LYS A 215 -3.66 30.22 -14.01
N ALA A 216 -2.92 29.78 -15.03
CA ALA A 216 -3.22 28.52 -15.73
C ALA A 216 -2.92 27.27 -14.88
N ASN A 217 -1.89 27.34 -14.02
CA ASN A 217 -1.41 26.17 -13.26
C ASN A 217 -1.88 26.16 -11.79
N GLY A 218 -2.45 27.24 -11.27
CA GLY A 218 -2.80 27.36 -9.86
C GLY A 218 -3.76 26.29 -9.36
N GLY A 219 -4.68 25.84 -10.21
CA GLY A 219 -5.66 24.81 -9.85
C GLY A 219 -5.05 23.47 -9.47
N ILE A 220 -4.00 23.02 -10.17
CA ILE A 220 -3.35 21.74 -9.88
C ILE A 220 -2.62 21.77 -8.53
N TYR A 221 -1.93 22.86 -8.22
CA TYR A 221 -1.23 23.00 -6.94
C TYR A 221 -2.21 23.09 -5.77
N PHE A 222 -3.30 23.87 -5.94
CA PHE A 222 -4.32 23.98 -4.90
C PHE A 222 -5.05 22.66 -4.65
N SER A 223 -5.51 21.97 -5.72
CA SER A 223 -6.21 20.71 -5.56
C SER A 223 -5.33 19.61 -4.95
N SER A 224 -4.06 19.53 -5.35
CA SER A 224 -3.11 18.57 -4.77
C SER A 224 -2.80 18.89 -3.30
N ALA A 225 -2.66 20.17 -2.95
CA ALA A 225 -2.49 20.59 -1.55
C ALA A 225 -3.72 20.25 -0.70
N LEU A 226 -4.92 20.50 -1.22
CA LEU A 226 -6.17 20.16 -0.55
C LEU A 226 -6.34 18.65 -0.39
N THR A 227 -5.96 17.86 -1.39
CA THR A 227 -5.97 16.40 -1.33
C THR A 227 -5.04 15.90 -0.23
N SER A 228 -3.80 16.40 -0.17
CA SER A 228 -2.86 16.05 0.90
C SER A 228 -3.41 16.41 2.29
N PHE A 229 -3.95 17.62 2.43
CA PHE A 229 -4.49 18.12 3.71
C PHE A 229 -5.70 17.32 4.20
N LEU A 230 -6.68 17.05 3.33
CA LEU A 230 -7.96 16.42 3.72
C LEU A 230 -7.90 14.89 3.77
N THR A 231 -7.17 14.27 2.86
CA THR A 231 -7.20 12.81 2.69
C THR A 231 -5.90 12.12 3.04
N GLY A 232 -4.80 12.88 3.21
CA GLY A 232 -3.47 12.31 3.43
C GLY A 232 -2.85 11.66 2.20
N ILE A 233 -3.46 11.81 1.00
CA ILE A 233 -2.89 11.33 -0.26
C ILE A 233 -1.85 12.33 -0.73
N THR A 234 -0.59 11.98 -0.63
CA THR A 234 0.56 12.89 -0.81
C THR A 234 1.22 12.78 -2.19
N GLU A 235 1.03 11.65 -2.86
CA GLU A 235 1.67 11.31 -4.13
C GLU A 235 1.50 12.37 -5.23
N PRO A 236 0.33 13.03 -5.40
CA PRO A 236 0.19 14.06 -6.42
C PRO A 236 1.18 15.23 -6.25
N LEU A 237 1.47 15.62 -5.00
CA LEU A 237 2.45 16.66 -4.70
C LEU A 237 3.88 16.13 -4.77
N GLU A 238 4.14 14.97 -4.19
CA GLU A 238 5.46 14.37 -4.12
C GLU A 238 6.03 14.11 -5.51
N TYR A 239 5.22 13.58 -6.43
CA TYR A 239 5.68 13.31 -7.79
C TYR A 239 5.96 14.56 -8.60
N MET A 240 5.36 15.72 -8.27
CA MET A 240 5.71 16.98 -8.93
C MET A 240 7.18 17.35 -8.75
N PHE A 241 7.76 17.09 -7.58
CA PHE A 241 9.17 17.39 -7.36
C PHE A 241 10.08 16.17 -7.42
N LEU A 242 9.58 14.96 -7.22
CA LEU A 242 10.36 13.73 -7.35
C LEU A 242 11.01 13.61 -8.74
N PHE A 243 10.24 13.85 -9.81
CA PHE A 243 10.75 13.73 -11.18
C PHE A 243 11.57 14.92 -11.65
N VAL A 244 11.36 16.09 -11.07
CA VAL A 244 12.07 17.32 -11.46
C VAL A 244 13.36 17.50 -10.66
N ALA A 245 13.33 17.16 -9.38
CA ALA A 245 14.45 17.33 -8.46
C ALA A 245 14.48 16.19 -7.42
N PRO A 246 14.94 14.98 -7.79
CA PRO A 246 14.91 13.79 -6.91
C PRO A 246 15.61 13.99 -5.57
N TRP A 247 16.62 14.85 -5.51
CA TRP A 247 17.31 15.17 -4.27
C TRP A 247 16.41 15.88 -3.24
N LEU A 248 15.42 16.68 -3.71
CA LEU A 248 14.42 17.28 -2.83
C LEU A 248 13.52 16.22 -2.19
N TYR A 249 13.28 15.12 -2.89
CA TYR A 249 12.53 14.01 -2.34
C TYR A 249 13.29 13.32 -1.18
N VAL A 250 14.61 13.20 -1.28
CA VAL A 250 15.43 12.68 -0.18
C VAL A 250 15.39 13.64 1.02
N VAL A 251 15.48 14.96 0.79
CA VAL A 251 15.33 15.96 1.87
C VAL A 251 13.94 15.87 2.50
N HIS A 252 12.90 15.75 1.69
CA HIS A 252 11.52 15.56 2.17
C HIS A 252 11.40 14.28 3.02
N ALA A 253 11.94 13.16 2.55
CA ALA A 253 11.95 11.90 3.31
C ALA A 253 12.66 12.04 4.66
N PHE A 254 13.78 12.78 4.70
CA PHE A 254 14.50 13.06 5.94
C PHE A 254 13.64 13.89 6.92
N LEU A 255 13.00 14.96 6.44
CA LEU A 255 12.13 15.80 7.24
C LEU A 255 10.87 15.07 7.73
N ASP A 256 10.35 14.12 6.96
CA ASP A 256 9.20 13.29 7.34
C ASP A 256 9.58 12.24 8.42
N GLY A 257 10.87 11.90 8.52
CA GLY A 257 11.40 11.00 9.54
C GLY A 257 11.65 11.68 10.90
N VAL A 258 11.87 13.00 10.89
CA VAL A 258 12.15 13.78 12.12
C VAL A 258 10.88 14.06 12.88
#